data_f442584a26c8d0b3accb0f829d6139e7
#
_entry.id   f442584a26c8d0b3accb0f829d6139e7
#
_cell.length_a   1.000
_cell.length_b   1.000
_cell.length_c   1.000
_cell.angle_alpha   90.00
_cell.angle_beta   90.00
_cell.angle_gamma   90.00
#
_symmetry.space_group_name_H-M   'P 1'
#
loop_
_entity.id
_entity.type
_entity.pdbx_description
1 polymer ?
#
loop_
_entity_poly.entity_id
_entity_poly.type
_entity_poly.pdbx_seq_one_letter_code
_entity_poly.pdbx_strand_id
1 'polypeptide(L)'
;TSAKFKIFIIDEAHMLSKQAFNGLLKTLEEPPPSLKFILATTEVRKIPVTILSRCQRFDLKRVSVEQLCEHLKKIAVKEKGKISEDAIKLIARTSEGSVRDSISLLDRALISQSIIENKQIEEPDVRMMLGLADKSKVITLFKEVLSGNENKASDILNELINEGLDAKNFLNDILEVLYLFSRRISLGSIEKDMSISEAELQMIDQYSKNIDIQDIGLFWQLTIKTIDDLRVVGNENLLLEMYIMQLVHLKDIDIKKQIPNLEN
;
A
#
# COMPACT_ATOMS: atom_id res chain seq x y z
N THR A 1 34.73 23.35 26.51
CA THR A 1 33.28 23.17 26.37
C THR A 1 32.76 22.53 27.64
N SER A 2 31.92 23.25 28.37
CA SER A 2 31.33 22.84 29.69
C SER A 2 30.19 21.81 29.59
N ALA A 3 30.10 21.09 28.50
CA ALA A 3 29.06 20.08 28.32
C ALA A 3 29.36 18.83 29.16
N LYS A 4 28.36 18.41 29.96
CA LYS A 4 28.45 17.25 30.85
C LYS A 4 28.59 15.93 30.09
N PHE A 5 28.03 15.85 28.84
CA PHE A 5 28.07 14.69 27.98
C PHE A 5 28.28 15.10 26.51
N LYS A 6 28.98 14.24 25.75
CA LYS A 6 28.99 14.24 24.28
C LYS A 6 28.08 13.11 23.79
N ILE A 7 27.15 13.44 22.92
CA ILE A 7 26.22 12.47 22.34
C ILE A 7 26.50 12.40 20.85
N PHE A 8 26.83 11.22 20.34
CA PHE A 8 26.94 10.93 18.91
C PHE A 8 25.69 10.20 18.46
N ILE A 9 24.96 10.78 17.50
CA ILE A 9 23.82 10.16 16.86
C ILE A 9 24.27 9.72 15.47
N ILE A 10 24.19 8.42 15.19
CA ILE A 10 24.50 7.83 13.90
C ILE A 10 23.19 7.30 13.34
N ASP A 11 22.64 8.06 12.39
CA ASP A 11 21.43 7.66 11.68
C ASP A 11 21.78 6.70 10.56
N GLU A 12 20.85 5.78 10.21
CA GLU A 12 21.06 4.71 9.23
C GLU A 12 22.37 3.95 9.45
N ALA A 13 22.60 3.57 10.69
CA ALA A 13 23.87 2.95 11.12
C ALA A 13 24.26 1.71 10.30
N HIS A 14 23.28 1.01 9.68
CA HIS A 14 23.53 -0.14 8.81
C HIS A 14 24.29 0.23 7.52
N MET A 15 24.38 1.52 7.17
CA MET A 15 25.19 2.00 6.04
C MET A 15 26.68 2.13 6.37
N LEU A 16 27.07 2.00 7.64
CA LEU A 16 28.48 2.00 8.03
C LEU A 16 29.20 0.77 7.47
N SER A 17 30.44 0.98 7.00
CA SER A 17 31.31 -0.10 6.57
C SER A 17 31.72 -0.98 7.77
N LYS A 18 32.10 -2.23 7.49
CA LYS A 18 32.64 -3.13 8.52
C LYS A 18 33.85 -2.55 9.24
N GLN A 19 34.70 -1.82 8.51
CA GLN A 19 35.88 -1.16 9.08
C GLN A 19 35.47 -0.04 10.04
N ALA A 20 34.44 0.75 9.69
CA ALA A 20 33.91 1.81 10.56
C ALA A 20 33.33 1.21 11.86
N PHE A 21 32.57 0.12 11.78
CA PHE A 21 32.11 -0.60 12.97
C PHE A 21 33.27 -1.09 13.83
N ASN A 22 34.29 -1.69 13.23
CA ASN A 22 35.47 -2.16 13.96
C ASN A 22 36.20 -0.99 14.66
N GLY A 23 36.26 0.19 14.03
CA GLY A 23 36.82 1.39 14.66
C GLY A 23 36.03 1.87 15.88
N LEU A 24 34.73 1.62 15.92
CA LEU A 24 33.87 1.97 17.06
C LEU A 24 33.95 0.97 18.22
N LEU A 25 34.35 -0.29 17.96
CA LEU A 25 34.34 -1.37 18.98
C LEU A 25 35.10 -1.00 20.24
N LYS A 26 36.33 -0.49 20.12
CA LYS A 26 37.15 -0.10 21.28
C LYS A 26 36.45 0.93 22.17
N THR A 27 35.80 1.92 21.56
CA THR A 27 35.09 2.98 22.30
C THR A 27 33.76 2.49 22.88
N LEU A 28 33.12 1.47 22.25
CA LEU A 28 31.89 0.86 22.76
C LEU A 28 32.19 -0.17 23.87
N GLU A 29 33.38 -0.75 23.89
CA GLU A 29 33.83 -1.66 24.97
C GLU A 29 34.20 -0.91 26.25
N GLU A 30 34.92 0.20 26.08
CA GLU A 30 35.37 1.03 27.19
C GLU A 30 34.96 2.50 26.95
N PRO A 31 33.64 2.83 27.04
CA PRO A 31 33.17 4.17 26.73
C PRO A 31 33.63 5.15 27.82
N PRO A 32 34.16 6.33 27.44
CA PRO A 32 34.41 7.41 28.39
C PRO A 32 33.10 7.78 29.10
N PRO A 33 33.12 8.12 30.42
CA PRO A 33 31.89 8.37 31.19
C PRO A 33 31.00 9.48 30.62
N SER A 34 31.61 10.42 29.90
CA SER A 34 30.93 11.55 29.27
C SER A 34 30.44 11.29 27.84
N LEU A 35 30.66 10.08 27.29
CA LEU A 35 30.34 9.76 25.91
C LEU A 35 29.11 8.85 25.82
N LYS A 36 28.19 9.20 24.92
CA LYS A 36 27.02 8.40 24.60
C LYS A 36 26.88 8.22 23.09
N PHE A 37 26.54 7.00 22.64
CA PHE A 37 26.18 6.70 21.26
C PHE A 37 24.71 6.39 21.14
N ILE A 38 24.05 6.92 20.12
CA ILE A 38 22.70 6.54 19.69
C ILE A 38 22.83 6.09 18.24
N LEU A 39 22.60 4.79 18.00
CA LEU A 39 22.61 4.21 16.66
C LEU A 39 21.15 4.00 16.22
N ALA A 40 20.73 4.68 15.16
CA ALA A 40 19.41 4.46 14.57
C ALA A 40 19.55 3.61 13.31
N THR A 41 18.66 2.64 13.12
CA THR A 41 18.65 1.79 11.93
C THR A 41 17.27 1.22 11.65
N THR A 42 16.93 1.08 10.38
CA THR A 42 15.77 0.33 9.90
C THR A 42 16.09 -1.16 9.70
N GLU A 43 17.39 -1.53 9.62
CA GLU A 43 17.85 -2.88 9.31
C GLU A 43 18.79 -3.43 10.40
N VAL A 44 18.20 -3.81 11.52
CA VAL A 44 18.98 -4.39 12.67
C VAL A 44 19.85 -5.58 12.26
N ARG A 45 19.40 -6.42 11.32
CA ARG A 45 20.15 -7.60 10.86
C ARG A 45 21.49 -7.28 10.19
N LYS A 46 21.65 -6.05 9.68
CA LYS A 46 22.91 -5.60 9.06
C LYS A 46 23.92 -5.05 10.09
N ILE A 47 23.49 -4.83 11.33
CA ILE A 47 24.38 -4.37 12.41
C ILE A 47 25.15 -5.59 12.96
N PRO A 48 26.48 -5.54 13.07
CA PRO A 48 27.27 -6.64 13.63
C PRO A 48 26.83 -7.00 15.05
N VAL A 49 26.77 -8.30 15.35
CA VAL A 49 26.36 -8.80 16.66
C VAL A 49 27.28 -8.29 17.77
N THR A 50 28.56 -8.06 17.47
CA THR A 50 29.54 -7.44 18.38
C THR A 50 29.18 -6.05 18.83
N ILE A 51 28.48 -5.27 17.99
CA ILE A 51 27.94 -3.95 18.32
C ILE A 51 26.64 -4.10 19.11
N LEU A 52 25.71 -4.94 18.61
CA LEU A 52 24.40 -5.14 19.25
C LEU A 52 24.52 -5.63 20.69
N SER A 53 25.49 -6.51 20.97
CA SER A 53 25.72 -7.03 22.34
C SER A 53 26.17 -5.98 23.36
N ARG A 54 26.62 -4.82 22.90
CA ARG A 54 27.08 -3.70 23.73
C ARG A 54 26.11 -2.52 23.74
N CYS A 55 24.97 -2.65 23.04
CA CYS A 55 23.95 -1.62 22.95
C CYS A 55 22.67 -2.07 23.64
N GLN A 56 22.01 -1.14 24.32
CA GLN A 56 20.64 -1.34 24.71
C GLN A 56 19.75 -1.08 23.49
N ARG A 57 18.88 -2.05 23.16
CA ARG A 57 17.98 -1.96 22.02
C ARG A 57 16.62 -1.41 22.42
N PHE A 58 16.10 -0.50 21.61
CA PHE A 58 14.75 0.06 21.70
C PHE A 58 14.08 -0.10 20.35
N ASP A 59 13.03 -0.91 20.28
CA ASP A 59 12.25 -1.11 19.06
C ASP A 59 11.15 -0.06 18.98
N LEU A 60 11.21 0.80 17.97
CA LEU A 60 10.18 1.77 17.66
C LEU A 60 9.12 1.14 16.76
N LYS A 61 7.86 1.30 17.13
CA LYS A 61 6.73 0.79 16.35
C LYS A 61 6.27 1.83 15.33
N ARG A 62 5.64 1.36 14.25
CA ARG A 62 4.89 2.22 13.35
C ARG A 62 3.72 2.87 14.10
N VAL A 63 3.37 4.09 13.71
CA VAL A 63 2.26 4.83 14.32
C VAL A 63 0.94 4.28 13.79
N SER A 64 -0.07 4.15 14.66
CA SER A 64 -1.38 3.67 14.22
C SER A 64 -2.10 4.70 13.33
N VAL A 65 -3.05 4.22 12.52
CA VAL A 65 -3.83 5.08 11.62
C VAL A 65 -4.57 6.16 12.39
N GLU A 66 -5.16 5.80 13.55
CA GLU A 66 -5.90 6.73 14.41
C GLU A 66 -4.99 7.86 14.91
N GLN A 67 -3.79 7.51 15.39
CA GLN A 67 -2.81 8.49 15.87
C GLN A 67 -2.32 9.40 14.74
N LEU A 68 -2.10 8.84 13.54
CA LEU A 68 -1.76 9.63 12.36
C LEU A 68 -2.89 10.58 11.98
N CYS A 69 -4.15 10.12 11.96
CA CYS A 69 -5.30 10.97 11.68
C CYS A 69 -5.39 12.16 12.65
N GLU A 70 -5.24 11.92 13.96
CA GLU A 70 -5.23 13.00 14.95
C GLU A 70 -4.08 14.00 14.73
N HIS A 71 -2.91 13.48 14.37
CA HIS A 71 -1.73 14.30 14.09
C HIS A 71 -1.93 15.17 12.85
N LEU A 72 -2.42 14.57 11.76
CA LEU A 72 -2.68 15.27 10.49
C LEU A 72 -3.79 16.31 10.65
N LYS A 73 -4.87 16.03 11.38
CA LYS A 73 -5.91 17.02 11.70
C LYS A 73 -5.32 18.27 12.39
N LYS A 74 -4.43 18.06 13.38
CA LYS A 74 -3.76 19.17 14.07
C LYS A 74 -2.89 20.00 13.13
N ILE A 75 -2.20 19.38 12.20
CA ILE A 75 -1.36 20.08 11.19
C ILE A 75 -2.26 20.83 10.22
N ALA A 76 -3.28 20.18 9.64
CA ALA A 76 -4.20 20.82 8.70
C ALA A 76 -4.86 22.09 9.27
N VAL A 77 -5.27 22.06 10.56
CA VAL A 77 -5.81 23.23 11.24
C VAL A 77 -4.77 24.35 11.38
N LYS A 78 -3.51 24.03 11.71
CA LYS A 78 -2.41 25.01 11.82
C LYS A 78 -2.11 25.67 10.48
N GLU A 79 -2.13 24.89 9.39
CA GLU A 79 -1.91 25.36 8.02
C GLU A 79 -3.17 26.01 7.41
N LYS A 80 -4.28 26.10 8.17
CA LYS A 80 -5.58 26.62 7.70
C LYS A 80 -6.14 25.85 6.49
N GLY A 81 -5.74 24.60 6.32
CA GLY A 81 -6.22 23.73 5.26
C GLY A 81 -7.62 23.20 5.54
N LYS A 82 -8.44 23.08 4.50
CA LYS A 82 -9.79 22.49 4.55
C LYS A 82 -9.73 21.09 3.92
N ILE A 83 -9.73 20.08 4.72
CA ILE A 83 -9.66 18.68 4.28
C ILE A 83 -10.68 17.85 5.06
N SER A 84 -11.34 16.92 4.37
CA SER A 84 -12.34 16.03 4.97
C SER A 84 -11.69 14.95 5.84
N GLU A 85 -12.48 14.37 6.75
CA GLU A 85 -11.99 13.28 7.60
C GLU A 85 -11.60 12.05 6.79
N ASP A 86 -12.34 11.73 5.74
CA ASP A 86 -12.08 10.56 4.92
C ASP A 86 -10.82 10.73 4.07
N ALA A 87 -10.56 11.95 3.58
CA ALA A 87 -9.29 12.30 2.93
C ALA A 87 -8.09 12.15 3.89
N ILE A 88 -8.22 12.60 5.15
CA ILE A 88 -7.18 12.42 6.18
C ILE A 88 -6.96 10.93 6.48
N LYS A 89 -8.03 10.14 6.60
CA LYS A 89 -7.93 8.70 6.82
C LYS A 89 -7.20 8.00 5.67
N LEU A 90 -7.50 8.39 4.42
CA LEU A 90 -6.83 7.83 3.25
C LEU A 90 -5.33 8.14 3.29
N ILE A 91 -4.93 9.40 3.54
CA ILE A 91 -3.52 9.79 3.69
C ILE A 91 -2.84 8.96 4.81
N ALA A 92 -3.49 8.85 5.97
CA ALA A 92 -2.93 8.12 7.11
C ALA A 92 -2.71 6.64 6.81
N ARG A 93 -3.61 6.00 6.06
CA ARG A 93 -3.49 4.59 5.63
C ARG A 93 -2.37 4.40 4.63
N THR A 94 -2.35 5.21 3.56
CA THR A 94 -1.33 5.13 2.50
C THR A 94 0.08 5.37 3.04
N SER A 95 0.19 6.07 4.18
CA SER A 95 1.48 6.34 4.83
C SER A 95 2.04 5.16 5.64
N GLU A 96 1.30 4.05 5.79
CA GLU A 96 1.72 2.81 6.44
C GLU A 96 2.41 3.01 7.82
N GLY A 97 1.93 3.97 8.61
CA GLY A 97 2.49 4.28 9.94
C GLY A 97 3.74 5.18 9.93
N SER A 98 4.11 5.74 8.78
CA SER A 98 5.18 6.73 8.63
C SER A 98 4.65 8.15 8.84
N VAL A 99 5.12 8.83 9.89
CA VAL A 99 4.78 10.24 10.14
C VAL A 99 5.33 11.15 9.04
N ARG A 100 6.55 10.90 8.56
CA ARG A 100 7.19 11.68 7.50
C ARG A 100 6.34 11.65 6.23
N ASP A 101 5.98 10.44 5.77
CA ASP A 101 5.23 10.27 4.53
C ASP A 101 3.83 10.85 4.65
N SER A 102 3.16 10.67 5.80
CA SER A 102 1.84 11.23 6.05
C SER A 102 1.82 12.77 6.00
N ILE A 103 2.84 13.43 6.55
CA ILE A 103 2.97 14.88 6.48
C ILE A 103 3.26 15.34 5.05
N SER A 104 4.14 14.64 4.34
CA SER A 104 4.47 14.96 2.94
C SER A 104 3.25 14.82 2.02
N LEU A 105 2.44 13.80 2.22
CA LEU A 105 1.19 13.61 1.46
C LEU A 105 0.14 14.68 1.81
N LEU A 106 0.01 15.03 3.09
CA LEU A 106 -0.87 16.12 3.52
C LEU A 106 -0.44 17.45 2.89
N ASP A 107 0.85 17.78 2.90
CA ASP A 107 1.41 18.99 2.31
C ASP A 107 1.07 19.09 0.81
N ARG A 108 1.30 17.99 0.04
CA ARG A 108 0.89 17.91 -1.36
C ARG A 108 -0.60 18.17 -1.56
N ALA A 109 -1.45 17.59 -0.72
CA ALA A 109 -2.90 17.79 -0.80
C ALA A 109 -3.27 19.26 -0.52
N LEU A 110 -2.66 19.90 0.49
CA LEU A 110 -2.93 21.29 0.84
C LEU A 110 -2.41 22.27 -0.23
N ILE A 111 -1.30 21.99 -0.89
CA ILE A 111 -0.79 22.77 -2.03
C ILE A 111 -1.80 22.72 -3.18
N SER A 112 -2.36 21.57 -3.50
CA SER A 112 -3.37 21.44 -4.56
C SER A 112 -4.64 22.25 -4.25
N GLN A 113 -5.04 22.40 -2.98
CA GLN A 113 -6.13 23.25 -2.55
C GLN A 113 -5.90 24.73 -2.89
N SER A 114 -4.66 25.21 -2.78
CA SER A 114 -4.33 26.61 -3.07
C SER A 114 -4.51 26.96 -4.56
N ILE A 115 -4.47 25.96 -5.43
CA ILE A 115 -4.63 26.09 -6.88
C ILE A 115 -6.13 26.07 -7.26
N ILE A 116 -6.95 25.33 -6.51
CA ILE A 116 -8.40 25.15 -6.77
C ILE A 116 -9.22 25.96 -5.76
N GLU A 117 -9.21 27.29 -5.88
CA GLU A 117 -10.09 28.26 -5.19
C GLU A 117 -10.65 27.85 -3.81
N ASN A 118 -9.80 27.47 -2.84
CA ASN A 118 -10.20 27.19 -1.44
C ASN A 118 -11.33 26.15 -1.22
N LYS A 119 -11.57 25.26 -2.17
CA LYS A 119 -12.50 24.14 -2.00
C LYS A 119 -11.96 23.16 -0.95
N GLN A 120 -12.85 22.57 -0.17
CA GLN A 120 -12.46 21.48 0.75
C GLN A 120 -11.90 20.30 -0.05
N ILE A 121 -10.78 19.76 0.39
CA ILE A 121 -10.18 18.56 -0.19
C ILE A 121 -10.98 17.35 0.27
N GLU A 122 -11.55 16.64 -0.69
CA GLU A 122 -12.31 15.42 -0.44
C GLU A 122 -11.46 14.16 -0.73
N GLU A 123 -11.94 13.00 -0.30
CA GLU A 123 -11.26 11.73 -0.54
C GLU A 123 -10.94 11.47 -2.03
N PRO A 124 -11.84 11.73 -3.01
CA PRO A 124 -11.54 11.54 -4.42
C PRO A 124 -10.38 12.41 -4.93
N ASP A 125 -10.22 13.63 -4.39
CA ASP A 125 -9.11 14.51 -4.76
C ASP A 125 -7.76 13.89 -4.33
N VAL A 126 -7.73 13.30 -3.12
CA VAL A 126 -6.56 12.61 -2.59
C VAL A 126 -6.30 11.32 -3.38
N ARG A 127 -7.32 10.54 -3.75
CA ARG A 127 -7.18 9.35 -4.60
C ARG A 127 -6.52 9.70 -5.92
N MET A 128 -7.03 10.72 -6.60
CA MET A 128 -6.46 11.21 -7.86
C MET A 128 -5.00 11.66 -7.68
N MET A 129 -4.70 12.41 -6.61
CA MET A 129 -3.33 12.86 -6.31
C MET A 129 -2.37 11.69 -6.09
N LEU A 130 -2.85 10.59 -5.53
CA LEU A 130 -2.06 9.38 -5.22
C LEU A 130 -2.02 8.38 -6.38
N GLY A 131 -2.78 8.62 -7.46
CA GLY A 131 -2.95 7.65 -8.56
C GLY A 131 -3.64 6.35 -8.11
N LEU A 132 -4.50 6.44 -7.09
CA LEU A 132 -5.29 5.30 -6.59
C LEU A 132 -6.58 5.18 -7.39
N ALA A 133 -6.90 3.96 -7.81
CA ALA A 133 -8.17 3.69 -8.47
C ALA A 133 -9.37 3.89 -7.52
N ASP A 134 -10.52 4.20 -8.09
CA ASP A 134 -11.80 4.10 -7.38
C ASP A 134 -12.09 2.61 -7.13
N LYS A 135 -12.15 2.20 -5.85
CA LYS A 135 -12.41 0.81 -5.47
C LYS A 135 -13.70 0.27 -6.08
N SER A 136 -14.73 1.09 -6.19
CA SER A 136 -16.00 0.69 -6.79
C SER A 136 -15.81 0.33 -8.28
N LYS A 137 -14.99 1.09 -9.01
CA LYS A 137 -14.63 0.79 -10.40
C LYS A 137 -13.80 -0.49 -10.50
N VAL A 138 -12.84 -0.69 -9.58
CA VAL A 138 -12.02 -1.92 -9.52
C VAL A 138 -12.89 -3.14 -9.25
N ILE A 139 -13.84 -3.07 -8.30
CA ILE A 139 -14.80 -4.16 -8.02
C ILE A 139 -15.70 -4.41 -9.24
N THR A 140 -16.14 -3.36 -9.92
CA THR A 140 -16.97 -3.48 -11.13
C THR A 140 -16.18 -4.11 -12.28
N LEU A 141 -14.93 -3.68 -12.50
CA LEU A 141 -14.03 -4.30 -13.46
C LEU A 141 -13.86 -5.79 -13.18
N PHE A 142 -13.62 -6.13 -11.92
CA PHE A 142 -13.46 -7.53 -11.51
C PHE A 142 -14.73 -8.34 -11.74
N LYS A 143 -15.91 -7.78 -11.51
CA LYS A 143 -17.21 -8.40 -11.88
C LYS A 143 -17.29 -8.69 -13.38
N GLU A 144 -16.91 -7.76 -14.24
CA GLU A 144 -16.94 -7.97 -15.70
C GLU A 144 -15.93 -9.04 -16.14
N VAL A 145 -14.74 -9.08 -15.52
CA VAL A 145 -13.75 -10.15 -15.69
C VAL A 145 -14.35 -11.51 -15.34
N LEU A 146 -14.99 -11.62 -14.16
CA LEU A 146 -15.64 -12.86 -13.70
C LEU A 146 -16.81 -13.28 -14.58
N SER A 147 -17.45 -12.34 -15.26
CA SER A 147 -18.56 -12.60 -16.19
C SER A 147 -18.10 -12.94 -17.59
N GLY A 148 -16.79 -12.94 -17.87
CA GLY A 148 -16.22 -13.18 -19.20
C GLY A 148 -16.43 -12.02 -20.19
N ASN A 149 -16.78 -10.81 -19.71
CA ASN A 149 -17.08 -9.64 -20.53
C ASN A 149 -15.81 -8.85 -20.85
N GLU A 150 -14.96 -9.37 -21.74
CA GLU A 150 -13.67 -8.77 -22.08
C GLU A 150 -13.78 -7.30 -22.54
N ASN A 151 -14.73 -6.99 -23.44
CA ASN A 151 -14.91 -5.63 -23.95
C ASN A 151 -15.19 -4.63 -22.82
N LYS A 152 -16.14 -4.94 -21.91
CA LYS A 152 -16.47 -4.05 -20.81
C LYS A 152 -15.34 -3.93 -19.80
N ALA A 153 -14.62 -5.02 -19.54
CA ALA A 153 -13.47 -4.97 -18.65
C ALA A 153 -12.36 -4.08 -19.23
N SER A 154 -12.11 -4.16 -20.55
CA SER A 154 -11.17 -3.30 -21.24
C SER A 154 -11.61 -1.83 -21.25
N ASP A 155 -12.90 -1.55 -21.46
CA ASP A 155 -13.44 -0.18 -21.42
C ASP A 155 -13.23 0.46 -20.04
N ILE A 156 -13.55 -0.27 -18.95
CA ILE A 156 -13.34 0.21 -17.57
C ILE A 156 -11.85 0.44 -17.28
N LEU A 157 -10.98 -0.48 -17.73
CA LEU A 157 -9.53 -0.31 -17.58
C LEU A 157 -9.05 0.97 -18.30
N ASN A 158 -9.50 1.19 -19.53
CA ASN A 158 -9.13 2.38 -20.30
C ASN A 158 -9.61 3.67 -19.64
N GLU A 159 -10.82 3.67 -19.04
CA GLU A 159 -11.28 4.82 -18.24
C GLU A 159 -10.34 5.10 -17.07
N LEU A 160 -9.95 4.07 -16.31
CA LEU A 160 -9.03 4.19 -15.19
C LEU A 160 -7.66 4.72 -15.63
N ILE A 161 -7.11 4.21 -16.74
CA ILE A 161 -5.84 4.68 -17.31
C ILE A 161 -5.93 6.16 -17.69
N ASN A 162 -7.04 6.59 -18.31
CA ASN A 162 -7.26 7.99 -18.71
C ASN A 162 -7.42 8.91 -17.48
N GLU A 163 -7.88 8.39 -16.35
CA GLU A 163 -7.97 9.12 -15.06
C GLU A 163 -6.60 9.23 -14.35
N GLY A 164 -5.53 8.69 -14.93
CA GLY A 164 -4.17 8.77 -14.37
C GLY A 164 -3.82 7.65 -13.40
N LEU A 165 -4.37 6.46 -13.64
CA LEU A 165 -4.07 5.25 -12.85
C LEU A 165 -2.57 4.94 -12.83
N ASP A 166 -2.02 4.72 -11.65
CA ASP A 166 -0.70 4.11 -11.47
C ASP A 166 -0.81 2.58 -11.53
N ALA A 167 -0.06 1.95 -12.42
CA ALA A 167 -0.18 0.51 -12.70
C ALA A 167 0.13 -0.35 -11.46
N LYS A 168 1.14 0.03 -10.68
CA LYS A 168 1.52 -0.71 -9.47
C LYS A 168 0.45 -0.59 -8.39
N ASN A 169 -0.07 0.62 -8.18
CA ASN A 169 -1.14 0.86 -7.21
C ASN A 169 -2.40 0.09 -7.60
N PHE A 170 -2.76 0.10 -8.89
CA PHE A 170 -3.90 -0.66 -9.41
C PHE A 170 -3.79 -2.16 -9.15
N LEU A 171 -2.63 -2.78 -9.41
CA LEU A 171 -2.43 -4.20 -9.14
C LEU A 171 -2.49 -4.51 -7.64
N ASN A 172 -2.03 -3.60 -6.78
CA ASN A 172 -2.19 -3.74 -5.33
C ASN A 172 -3.67 -3.61 -4.91
N ASP A 173 -4.43 -2.69 -5.52
CA ASP A 173 -5.88 -2.56 -5.28
C ASP A 173 -6.62 -3.84 -5.71
N ILE A 174 -6.22 -4.46 -6.83
CA ILE A 174 -6.74 -5.78 -7.25
C ILE A 174 -6.42 -6.85 -6.21
N LEU A 175 -5.21 -6.92 -5.66
CA LEU A 175 -4.86 -7.87 -4.59
C LEU A 175 -5.75 -7.66 -3.36
N GLU A 176 -6.01 -6.41 -2.98
CA GLU A 176 -6.90 -6.11 -1.86
C GLU A 176 -8.33 -6.60 -2.13
N VAL A 177 -8.85 -6.33 -3.33
CA VAL A 177 -10.18 -6.82 -3.76
C VAL A 177 -10.24 -8.34 -3.75
N LEU A 178 -9.25 -9.04 -4.30
CA LEU A 178 -9.15 -10.50 -4.28
C LEU A 178 -9.12 -11.05 -2.85
N TYR A 179 -8.37 -10.40 -1.94
CA TYR A 179 -8.35 -10.77 -0.53
C TYR A 179 -9.74 -10.63 0.12
N LEU A 180 -10.46 -9.54 -0.16
CA LEU A 180 -11.80 -9.31 0.35
C LEU A 180 -12.79 -10.38 -0.13
N PHE A 181 -12.74 -10.74 -1.42
CA PHE A 181 -13.55 -11.84 -1.98
C PHE A 181 -13.19 -13.17 -1.32
N SER A 182 -11.90 -13.50 -1.20
CA SER A 182 -11.43 -14.73 -0.55
C SER A 182 -11.92 -14.81 0.91
N ARG A 183 -11.80 -13.72 1.65
CA ARG A 183 -12.24 -13.62 3.04
C ARG A 183 -13.76 -13.81 3.15
N ARG A 184 -14.52 -13.18 2.24
CA ARG A 184 -15.98 -13.32 2.20
C ARG A 184 -16.42 -14.76 1.94
N ILE A 185 -15.79 -15.43 0.97
CA ILE A 185 -16.09 -16.82 0.61
C ILE A 185 -15.73 -17.77 1.75
N SER A 186 -14.55 -17.61 2.38
CA SER A 186 -14.03 -18.55 3.36
C SER A 186 -14.59 -18.35 4.77
N LEU A 187 -14.83 -17.10 5.20
CA LEU A 187 -15.21 -16.75 6.58
C LEU A 187 -16.67 -16.31 6.71
N GLY A 188 -17.37 -16.10 5.61
CA GLY A 188 -18.82 -15.80 5.61
C GLY A 188 -19.20 -14.38 6.05
N SER A 189 -18.35 -13.64 6.73
CA SER A 189 -18.57 -12.24 7.08
C SER A 189 -17.29 -11.44 6.97
N ILE A 190 -17.39 -10.23 6.41
CA ILE A 190 -16.34 -9.22 6.53
C ILE A 190 -16.76 -8.37 7.72
N GLU A 191 -15.98 -8.38 8.82
CA GLU A 191 -16.15 -7.39 9.87
C GLU A 191 -16.07 -6.00 9.23
N LYS A 192 -16.85 -5.03 9.75
CA LYS A 192 -16.79 -3.64 9.30
C LYS A 192 -15.36 -3.12 9.48
N ASP A 193 -14.51 -3.45 8.52
CA ASP A 193 -13.20 -2.85 8.41
C ASP A 193 -13.42 -1.40 7.97
N MET A 194 -12.85 -0.44 8.70
CA MET A 194 -13.03 1.00 8.42
C MET A 194 -12.52 1.41 7.01
N SER A 195 -12.03 0.44 6.22
CA SER A 195 -11.49 0.64 4.87
C SER A 195 -12.48 0.46 3.73
N ILE A 196 -13.67 -0.06 4.02
CA ILE A 196 -14.64 -0.47 2.98
C ILE A 196 -15.96 0.25 3.24
N SER A 197 -16.51 0.89 2.23
CA SER A 197 -17.84 1.50 2.30
C SER A 197 -18.94 0.43 2.34
N GLU A 198 -20.13 0.79 2.85
CA GLU A 198 -21.29 -0.13 2.84
C GLU A 198 -21.70 -0.55 1.43
N ALA A 199 -21.54 0.34 0.44
CA ALA A 199 -21.82 0.04 -0.97
C ALA A 199 -20.83 -1.00 -1.53
N GLU A 200 -19.54 -0.85 -1.27
CA GLU A 200 -18.51 -1.82 -1.68
C GLU A 200 -18.72 -3.18 -1.02
N LEU A 201 -19.10 -3.21 0.26
CA LEU A 201 -19.46 -4.46 0.95
C LEU A 201 -20.63 -5.17 0.29
N GLN A 202 -21.69 -4.44 -0.08
CA GLN A 202 -22.84 -5.00 -0.79
C GLN A 202 -22.43 -5.56 -2.15
N MET A 203 -21.56 -4.88 -2.89
CA MET A 203 -21.03 -5.37 -4.16
C MET A 203 -20.24 -6.67 -3.98
N ILE A 204 -19.36 -6.75 -2.99
CA ILE A 204 -18.58 -7.95 -2.67
C ILE A 204 -19.51 -9.09 -2.26
N ASP A 205 -20.52 -8.82 -1.42
CA ASP A 205 -21.51 -9.81 -0.99
C ASP A 205 -22.33 -10.37 -2.15
N GLN A 206 -22.70 -9.51 -3.09
CA GLN A 206 -23.47 -9.92 -4.26
C GLN A 206 -22.63 -10.77 -5.22
N TYR A 207 -21.39 -10.38 -5.49
CA TYR A 207 -20.55 -11.01 -6.51
C TYR A 207 -19.85 -12.26 -6.00
N SER A 208 -19.55 -12.36 -4.70
CA SER A 208 -18.86 -13.52 -4.10
C SER A 208 -19.65 -14.83 -4.20
N LYS A 209 -20.97 -14.76 -4.42
CA LYS A 209 -21.84 -15.96 -4.46
C LYS A 209 -21.53 -16.92 -5.61
N ASN A 210 -20.95 -16.43 -6.69
CA ASN A 210 -20.72 -17.17 -7.94
C ASN A 210 -19.23 -17.36 -8.26
N ILE A 211 -18.35 -17.19 -7.28
CA ILE A 211 -16.90 -17.25 -7.46
C ILE A 211 -16.36 -18.47 -6.72
N ASP A 212 -15.53 -19.28 -7.40
CA ASP A 212 -14.76 -20.34 -6.76
C ASP A 212 -13.51 -19.75 -6.08
N ILE A 213 -13.20 -20.25 -4.88
CA ILE A 213 -11.97 -19.88 -4.16
C ILE A 213 -10.70 -20.24 -4.93
N GLN A 214 -10.77 -21.27 -5.81
CA GLN A 214 -9.66 -21.68 -6.66
C GLN A 214 -9.35 -20.62 -7.72
N ASP A 215 -10.38 -20.02 -8.33
CA ASP A 215 -10.22 -18.92 -9.30
C ASP A 215 -9.54 -17.72 -8.65
N ILE A 216 -9.94 -17.37 -7.41
CA ILE A 216 -9.30 -16.29 -6.65
C ILE A 216 -7.81 -16.58 -6.44
N GLY A 217 -7.46 -17.85 -6.13
CA GLY A 217 -6.05 -18.25 -5.96
C GLY A 217 -5.23 -18.08 -7.22
N LEU A 218 -5.78 -18.45 -8.39
CA LEU A 218 -5.12 -18.27 -9.68
C LEU A 218 -4.96 -16.79 -10.05
N PHE A 219 -5.99 -15.98 -9.84
CA PHE A 219 -5.97 -14.55 -10.07
C PHE A 219 -4.94 -13.85 -9.18
N TRP A 220 -4.85 -14.24 -7.91
CA TRP A 220 -3.84 -13.76 -6.98
C TRP A 220 -2.41 -14.02 -7.48
N GLN A 221 -2.12 -15.27 -7.90
CA GLN A 221 -0.81 -15.63 -8.43
C GLN A 221 -0.45 -14.85 -9.69
N LEU A 222 -1.40 -14.70 -10.62
CA LEU A 222 -1.19 -13.93 -11.84
C LEU A 222 -0.93 -12.45 -11.52
N THR A 223 -1.68 -11.88 -10.56
CA THR A 223 -1.48 -10.47 -10.15
C THR A 223 -0.09 -10.24 -9.58
N ILE A 224 0.39 -11.14 -8.68
CA ILE A 224 1.74 -11.04 -8.12
C ILE A 224 2.79 -11.13 -9.23
N LYS A 225 2.63 -12.06 -10.16
CA LYS A 225 3.53 -12.19 -11.32
C LYS A 225 3.55 -10.90 -12.14
N THR A 226 2.38 -10.32 -12.42
CA THR A 226 2.27 -9.08 -13.20
C THR A 226 2.95 -7.89 -12.49
N ILE A 227 2.91 -7.82 -11.15
CA ILE A 227 3.64 -6.82 -10.36
C ILE A 227 5.16 -6.98 -10.56
N ASP A 228 5.66 -8.20 -10.64
CA ASP A 228 7.08 -8.42 -10.91
C ASP A 228 7.44 -8.09 -12.37
N ASP A 229 6.55 -8.39 -13.31
CA ASP A 229 6.73 -8.09 -14.74
C ASP A 229 6.75 -6.57 -15.02
N LEU A 230 6.08 -5.73 -14.18
CA LEU A 230 6.17 -4.26 -14.27
C LEU A 230 7.60 -3.72 -14.21
N ARG A 231 8.52 -4.45 -13.56
CA ARG A 231 9.92 -4.04 -13.46
C ARG A 231 10.70 -4.23 -14.75
N VAL A 232 10.19 -5.05 -15.66
CA VAL A 232 10.87 -5.48 -16.89
C VAL A 232 10.22 -4.90 -18.12
N VAL A 233 8.90 -4.69 -18.10
CA VAL A 233 8.11 -4.22 -19.24
C VAL A 233 8.09 -2.69 -19.27
N GLY A 234 8.54 -2.09 -20.37
CA GLY A 234 8.60 -0.62 -20.51
C GLY A 234 7.24 0.05 -20.80
N ASN A 235 6.21 -0.70 -21.17
CA ASN A 235 4.86 -0.18 -21.41
C ASN A 235 3.86 -0.78 -20.41
N GLU A 236 3.59 -0.01 -19.36
CA GLU A 236 2.72 -0.43 -18.26
C GLU A 236 1.26 -0.64 -18.73
N ASN A 237 0.74 0.20 -19.61
CA ASN A 237 -0.63 0.09 -20.10
C ASN A 237 -0.84 -1.20 -20.88
N LEU A 238 0.10 -1.55 -21.76
CA LEU A 238 0.07 -2.80 -22.51
C LEU A 238 0.08 -4.02 -21.56
N LEU A 239 0.88 -3.94 -20.50
CA LEU A 239 0.94 -5.00 -19.51
C LEU A 239 -0.39 -5.15 -18.76
N LEU A 240 -1.05 -4.05 -18.39
CA LEU A 240 -2.36 -4.08 -17.73
C LEU A 240 -3.46 -4.63 -18.65
N GLU A 241 -3.47 -4.24 -19.93
CA GLU A 241 -4.41 -4.80 -20.91
C GLU A 241 -4.24 -6.31 -21.05
N MET A 242 -3.01 -6.78 -21.23
CA MET A 242 -2.70 -8.20 -21.32
C MET A 242 -3.07 -8.95 -20.04
N TYR A 243 -2.86 -8.34 -18.86
CA TYR A 243 -3.24 -8.91 -17.59
C TYR A 243 -4.77 -9.11 -17.50
N ILE A 244 -5.57 -8.11 -17.83
CA ILE A 244 -7.03 -8.22 -17.81
C ILE A 244 -7.53 -9.28 -18.78
N MET A 245 -7.00 -9.32 -20.02
CA MET A 245 -7.32 -10.39 -20.99
C MET A 245 -7.01 -11.77 -20.41
N GLN A 246 -5.86 -11.95 -19.78
CA GLN A 246 -5.49 -13.23 -19.17
C GLN A 246 -6.45 -13.63 -18.05
N LEU A 247 -6.88 -12.68 -17.20
CA LEU A 247 -7.86 -12.96 -16.15
C LEU A 247 -9.20 -13.44 -16.72
N VAL A 248 -9.69 -12.79 -17.78
CA VAL A 248 -10.95 -13.17 -18.43
C VAL A 248 -10.85 -14.60 -19.00
N HIS A 249 -9.75 -14.92 -19.70
CA HIS A 249 -9.57 -16.22 -20.34
C HIS A 249 -9.25 -17.37 -19.36
N LEU A 250 -8.67 -17.09 -18.19
CA LEU A 250 -8.42 -18.12 -17.18
C LEU A 250 -9.72 -18.77 -16.71
N LYS A 251 -10.80 -18.01 -16.60
CA LYS A 251 -12.12 -18.52 -16.22
C LYS A 251 -12.74 -19.42 -17.31
N ASP A 252 -12.53 -19.12 -18.59
CA ASP A 252 -13.05 -19.92 -19.71
C ASP A 252 -12.43 -21.31 -19.80
N ILE A 253 -11.20 -21.49 -19.32
CA ILE A 253 -10.50 -22.78 -19.35
C ILE A 253 -11.13 -23.77 -18.39
N ASP A 254 -11.65 -23.34 -17.23
CA ASP A 254 -12.30 -24.23 -16.26
C ASP A 254 -13.73 -24.59 -16.66
N ILE A 255 -14.46 -23.71 -17.33
CA ILE A 255 -15.80 -24.01 -17.87
C ILE A 255 -15.70 -25.10 -18.95
N LYS A 256 -14.69 -25.06 -19.81
CA LYS A 256 -14.45 -26.09 -20.84
C LYS A 256 -13.95 -27.43 -20.28
N LYS A 257 -13.32 -27.45 -19.11
CA LYS A 257 -12.94 -28.70 -18.42
C LYS A 257 -14.09 -29.38 -17.67
N GLN A 258 -15.13 -28.63 -17.30
CA GLN A 258 -16.32 -29.15 -16.63
C GLN A 258 -17.38 -29.71 -17.59
N ILE A 259 -17.21 -29.60 -18.92
CA ILE A 259 -18.05 -30.23 -19.93
C ILE A 259 -17.23 -31.19 -20.83
N PRO A 260 -16.73 -32.30 -20.32
CA PRO A 260 -16.42 -33.43 -21.15
C PRO A 260 -17.63 -34.32 -21.21
N ASN A 261 -18.27 -34.45 -22.36
CA ASN A 261 -19.37 -35.35 -22.71
C ASN A 261 -20.78 -34.72 -22.86
N LEU A 262 -20.94 -34.00 -23.95
CA LEU A 262 -22.23 -33.94 -24.65
C LEU A 262 -21.97 -33.86 -26.17
N GLU A 263 -21.21 -34.85 -26.70
CA GLU A 263 -21.23 -35.24 -28.12
C GLU A 263 -20.87 -36.72 -28.17
N ASN A 264 -21.92 -37.57 -28.11
CA ASN A 264 -22.05 -38.87 -28.78
C ASN A 264 -23.51 -39.20 -28.90
#